data_1466f9b3547e40ae3d9c05deeff0de04
#
_entry.id   1466f9b3547e40ae3d9c05deeff0de04
#
_cell.length_a   1.000
_cell.length_b   1.000
_cell.length_c   1.000
_cell.angle_alpha   90.00
_cell.angle_beta   90.00
_cell.angle_gamma   90.00
#
_symmetry.space_group_name_H-M   'P 1'
#
loop_
_entity.id
_entity.type
_entity.pdbx_description
1 polymer ?
#
loop_
_entity_poly.entity_id
_entity_poly.type
_entity_poly.pdbx_seq_one_letter_code
_entity_poly.pdbx_strand_id
1 'polypeptide(L)' 'MSVQLRAAGAILRRSQVEQEVGLKRSTIYQRMHEGTFPRPIRLGERAVGWRASDIEDFLEDPAGYRVPCQTNEAS' A
#
# COMPACT_ATOMS: atom_id res chain seq x y z
N MET A 1 -11.14 -2.74 17.87
CA MET A 1 -11.04 -2.96 17.26
C MET A 1 -11.55 -3.19 16.44
N SER A 2 -11.63 -2.80 16.05
CA SER A 2 -12.26 -3.14 15.21
C SER A 2 -11.74 -3.97 14.41
N VAL A 3 -11.91 -4.87 14.55
CA VAL A 3 -11.36 -5.81 13.76
C VAL A 3 -11.80 -5.72 12.42
N GLN A 4 -10.91 -5.75 11.54
CA GLN A 4 -11.27 -5.68 10.20
C GLN A 4 -11.43 -7.07 9.69
N LEU A 5 -12.59 -7.40 9.29
CA LEU A 5 -12.86 -8.72 8.78
C LEU A 5 -12.75 -8.74 7.27
N ARG A 6 -11.78 -8.07 6.72
CA ARG A 6 -11.66 -8.03 5.28
C ARG A 6 -10.83 -9.19 4.79
N ALA A 7 -11.15 -9.64 3.59
CA ALA A 7 -10.41 -10.72 2.98
C ALA A 7 -9.00 -10.25 2.62
N ALA A 8 -8.08 -11.19 2.54
CA ALA A 8 -6.70 -10.85 2.23
C ALA A 8 -6.57 -10.16 0.88
N GLY A 9 -7.47 -10.46 -0.05
CA GLY A 9 -7.42 -9.82 -1.36
C GLY A 9 -8.21 -8.55 -1.47
N ALA A 10 -8.77 -8.05 -0.37
CA ALA A 10 -9.54 -6.82 -0.43
C ALA A 10 -8.67 -5.66 -0.87
N ILE A 11 -9.30 -4.72 -1.54
CA ILE A 11 -8.61 -3.53 -2.05
C ILE A 11 -9.01 -2.34 -1.22
N LEU A 12 -8.03 -1.59 -0.76
CA LEU A 12 -8.26 -0.37 0.00
C LEU A 12 -8.04 0.83 -0.91
N ARG A 13 -8.95 1.78 -0.81
CA ARG A 13 -8.80 3.02 -1.56
C ARG A 13 -7.81 3.93 -0.84
N ARG A 14 -7.32 4.95 -1.57
CA ARG A 14 -6.29 5.82 -0.99
C ARG A 14 -6.70 6.42 0.35
N SER A 15 -7.92 6.90 0.47
CA SER A 15 -8.34 7.52 1.73
C SER A 15 -8.31 6.50 2.86
N GLN A 16 -8.68 5.26 2.57
CA GLN A 16 -8.64 4.23 3.59
C GLN A 16 -7.19 3.91 3.98
N VAL A 17 -6.31 3.88 2.99
CA VAL A 17 -4.90 3.63 3.27
C VAL A 17 -4.33 4.75 4.12
N GLU A 18 -4.66 5.99 3.82
CA GLU A 18 -4.19 7.11 4.62
C GLU A 18 -4.61 6.96 6.07
N GLN A 19 -5.83 6.52 6.30
CA GLN A 19 -6.29 6.31 7.66
C GLN A 19 -5.59 5.16 8.34
N GLU A 20 -5.36 4.10 7.60
CA GLU A 20 -4.74 2.90 8.18
C GLU A 20 -3.28 3.14 8.55
N VAL A 21 -2.55 3.85 7.70
CA VAL A 21 -1.13 4.02 7.93
C VAL A 21 -0.79 5.35 8.60
N GLY A 22 -1.73 6.27 8.64
CA GLY A 22 -1.50 7.56 9.30
C GLY A 22 -0.57 8.47 8.54
N LEU A 23 -0.46 8.30 7.23
CA LEU A 23 0.40 9.15 6.41
C LEU A 23 -0.45 9.97 5.46
N LYS A 24 0.06 11.13 5.10
CA LYS A 24 -0.61 11.98 4.15
C LYS A 24 -0.38 11.47 2.74
N ARG A 25 -1.23 11.93 1.82
CA ARG A 25 -1.12 11.53 0.44
C ARG A 25 0.27 11.79 -0.14
N SER A 26 0.81 12.98 0.09
CA SER A 26 2.11 13.31 -0.47
C SER A 26 3.20 12.41 0.08
N THR A 27 3.10 12.07 1.36
CA THR A 27 4.09 11.18 1.97
C THR A 27 3.98 9.78 1.38
N ILE A 28 2.76 9.32 1.15
CA ILE A 28 2.57 8.01 0.55
C ILE A 28 3.21 7.95 -0.84
N TYR A 29 2.97 8.97 -1.65
CA TYR A 29 3.52 8.96 -3.00
C TYR A 29 5.04 9.12 -2.99
N GLN A 30 5.56 9.91 -2.05
CA GLN A 30 7.00 10.02 -1.91
C GLN A 30 7.62 8.67 -1.55
N ARG A 31 7.02 7.98 -0.60
CA ARG A 31 7.52 6.67 -0.20
C ARG A 31 7.43 5.66 -1.33
N MET A 32 6.37 5.73 -2.13
CA MET A 32 6.26 4.85 -3.29
C MET A 32 7.41 5.08 -4.24
N HIS A 33 7.75 6.34 -4.45
CA HIS A 33 8.86 6.68 -5.31
C HIS A 33 10.18 6.13 -4.77
N GLU A 34 10.31 6.11 -3.45
CA GLU A 34 11.52 5.62 -2.80
C GLU A 34 11.56 4.11 -2.67
N GLY A 35 10.44 3.43 -2.96
CA GLY A 35 10.39 1.99 -2.81
C GLY A 35 10.13 1.53 -1.39
N THR A 36 9.67 2.42 -0.54
CA THR A 36 9.43 2.09 0.87
C THR A 36 7.94 2.03 1.21
N PHE A 37 7.09 1.94 0.20
CA PHE A 37 5.66 1.81 0.39
C PHE A 37 5.12 0.88 -0.69
N PRO A 38 4.07 0.09 -0.39
CA PRO A 38 3.52 -0.82 -1.39
C PRO A 38 3.01 -0.08 -2.62
N ARG A 39 3.09 -0.73 -3.74
CA ARG A 39 2.63 -0.14 -4.97
C ARG A 39 1.13 -0.31 -5.13
N PRO A 40 0.44 0.67 -5.70
CA PRO A 40 -0.99 0.56 -5.89
C PRO A 40 -1.33 -0.35 -7.06
N ILE A 41 -2.57 -0.82 -7.05
CA ILE A 41 -3.14 -1.56 -8.15
C ILE A 41 -4.07 -0.64 -8.89
N ARG A 42 -4.01 -0.69 -10.20
CA ARG A 42 -4.89 0.13 -10.99
C ARG A 42 -6.27 -0.48 -11.03
N LEU A 43 -7.26 0.28 -10.62
CA LEU A 43 -8.63 -0.20 -10.59
C LEU A 43 -9.44 0.29 -11.78
N GLY A 44 -8.93 1.31 -12.46
CA GLY A 44 -9.59 1.89 -13.59
C GLY A 44 -8.76 3.03 -14.11
N GLU A 45 -9.33 3.88 -14.96
CA GLU A 45 -8.53 4.93 -15.55
C GLU A 45 -7.98 5.90 -14.53
N ARG A 46 -8.75 6.19 -13.49
CA ARG A 46 -8.33 7.16 -12.50
C ARG A 46 -8.41 6.63 -11.10
N ALA A 47 -8.67 5.36 -10.96
CA ALA A 47 -8.85 4.77 -9.66
C ALA A 47 -7.70 3.83 -9.35
N VAL A 48 -7.14 3.95 -8.16
CA VAL A 48 -6.11 3.05 -7.70
C VAL A 48 -6.47 2.58 -6.31
N GLY A 49 -5.90 1.47 -5.92
CA GLY A 49 -6.08 0.95 -4.58
C GLY A 49 -4.88 0.11 -4.20
N TRP A 50 -4.87 -0.35 -2.96
CA TRP A 50 -3.79 -1.19 -2.46
C TRP A 50 -4.41 -2.46 -1.92
N ARG A 51 -3.73 -3.57 -2.10
CA ARG A 51 -4.19 -4.81 -1.47
C ARG A 51 -4.07 -4.69 0.03
N ALA A 52 -5.10 -5.16 0.73
CA ALA A 52 -5.07 -5.12 2.18
C ALA A 52 -3.85 -5.86 2.72
N SER A 53 -3.50 -6.99 2.11
CA SER A 53 -2.35 -7.74 2.57
C SER A 53 -1.05 -6.95 2.43
N ASP A 54 -0.93 -6.18 1.36
CA ASP A 54 0.27 -5.37 1.17
C ASP A 54 0.37 -4.28 2.24
N ILE A 55 -0.77 -3.68 2.57
CA ILE A 55 -0.77 -2.65 3.61
C ILE A 55 -0.45 -3.27 4.96
N GLU A 56 -0.95 -4.46 5.22
CA GLU A 56 -0.64 -5.13 6.48
C GLU A 56 0.85 -5.46 6.58
N ASP A 57 1.46 -5.87 5.48
CA ASP A 57 2.89 -6.12 5.47
C ASP A 57 3.66 -4.84 5.79
N PHE A 58 3.23 -3.72 5.20
CA PHE A 58 3.87 -2.45 5.49
C PHE A 58 3.73 -2.10 6.96
N LEU A 59 2.56 -2.33 7.53
CA LEU A 59 2.31 -1.94 8.91
C LEU A 59 3.10 -2.77 9.91
N GLU A 60 3.55 -3.96 9.52
CA GLU A 60 4.36 -4.76 10.42
C GLU A 60 5.72 -4.16 10.68
N ASP A 61 6.27 -3.44 9.70
CA ASP A 61 7.55 -2.81 9.88
C ASP A 61 7.65 -1.60 8.96
N PRO A 62 6.93 -0.53 9.30
CA PRO A 62 6.88 0.62 8.39
C PRO A 62 8.24 1.23 8.11
N ALA A 63 9.13 1.20 9.09
CA ALA A 63 10.44 1.81 8.91
C ALA A 63 11.35 0.99 8.01
N GLY A 64 11.18 -0.32 8.05
CA GLY A 64 12.05 -1.20 7.27
C GLY A 64 11.42 -1.75 5.99
N TYR A 65 10.17 -1.41 5.74
CA TYR A 65 9.50 -1.98 4.58
C TYR A 65 10.19 -1.58 3.28
N ARG A 66 10.34 -2.54 2.39
CA ARG A 66 10.83 -2.29 1.04
C ARG A 66 9.95 -3.06 0.08
N VAL A 67 9.67 -2.46 -1.07
CA VAL A 67 8.90 -3.13 -2.09
C VAL A 67 9.69 -4.35 -2.55
N PRO A 68 9.06 -5.52 -2.64
CA PRO A 68 9.79 -6.70 -3.11
C PRO A 68 10.38 -6.46 -4.48
N CYS A 69 11.57 -6.95 -4.67
CA CYS A 69 12.26 -6.75 -5.91
C CYS A 69 11.55 -7.47 -7.02
N GLN A 70 11.48 -6.92 -7.96
CA GLN A 70 10.80 -7.50 -8.95
C GLN A 70 11.40 -7.32 -10.16
N THR A 71 11.68 -7.27 -9.80
CA THR A 71 11.88 -7.08 -10.42
C THR A 71 12.14 -6.89 -11.27
N ASN A 72 12.25 -7.02 -11.47
CA ASN A 72 12.45 -6.78 -12.07
C ASN A 72 12.45 -6.66 -12.92
N GLU A 73 12.25 -6.74 -13.04
CA GLU A 73 12.14 -6.66 -13.68
C GLU A 73 12.24 -6.52 -14.37
N ALA A 74 12.34 -6.64 -14.50
CA ALA A 74 12.41 -6.42 -15.12
C ALA A 74 12.60 -6.26 -15.68
N SER A 75 12.62 -6.42 -15.57
CA SER A 75 12.86 -6.06 -16.06
C SER A 75 13.17 -5.94 -16.49
#